data_d7513f556cee34ca2452812e14c8dfbb
#
_entry.id   d7513f556cee34ca2452812e14c8dfbb
#
_cell.length_a   1.000
_cell.length_b   1.000
_cell.length_c   1.000
_cell.angle_alpha   90.00
_cell.angle_beta   90.00
_cell.angle_gamma   90.00
#
_symmetry.space_group_name_H-M   'P 1'
#
loop_
_entity.id
_entity.type
_entity.pdbx_description
1 polymer ?
#
loop_
_entity_poly.entity_id
_entity_poly.type
_entity_poly.pdbx_seq_one_letter_code
_entity_poly.pdbx_strand_id
1 'polypeptide(L)'
;VNGGGGGGAGGFLTASGYSATIQSYTITVGAGAIARGGTSGVGNSGGNSSIVPASGTSIIAIGGGAGGGASAGTTGGSGGGASYGTHSAAAGTVGQGNAGGAGGGNQPYWAGAGGGGAGAVGTTTSTTDSTNYYRDGNTSGTTAGIHIFAGGGGAGGDSGIESVGGLGGGGRGSRGGGGQSFTSGTANTGGGGGGNGAVTAGS
;
A
#
# COMPACT_ATOMS: atom_id res chain seq x y z
N VAL A 1 6.75 3.75 19.87
CA VAL A 1 5.79 3.38 18.83
C VAL A 1 6.56 2.86 17.64
N ASN A 2 6.16 1.75 17.09
CA ASN A 2 6.92 0.94 16.15
C ASN A 2 6.46 1.21 14.71
N GLY A 3 7.32 0.99 13.73
CA GLY A 3 7.03 1.30 12.34
C GLY A 3 5.84 0.52 11.76
N GLY A 4 4.87 1.22 11.22
CA GLY A 4 3.73 0.63 10.52
C GLY A 4 4.04 0.30 9.06
N GLY A 5 3.38 -0.70 8.52
CA GLY A 5 3.45 -1.04 7.09
C GLY A 5 2.77 -0.02 6.20
N GLY A 6 3.23 0.12 4.97
CA GLY A 6 2.58 0.91 3.93
C GLY A 6 1.33 0.23 3.37
N GLY A 7 0.32 0.99 2.97
CA GLY A 7 -0.87 0.47 2.31
C GLY A 7 -0.56 -0.07 0.90
N GLY A 8 -1.23 -1.12 0.50
CA GLY A 8 -1.19 -1.64 -0.87
C GLY A 8 -1.95 -0.74 -1.84
N ALA A 9 -1.58 -0.77 -3.10
CA ALA A 9 -2.31 -0.09 -4.17
C ALA A 9 -3.64 -0.78 -4.48
N GLY A 10 -4.59 -0.04 -5.05
CA GLY A 10 -5.78 -0.61 -5.66
C GLY A 10 -5.45 -1.54 -6.83
N GLY A 11 -6.36 -2.45 -7.12
CA GLY A 11 -6.24 -3.38 -8.25
C GLY A 11 -6.19 -2.64 -9.58
N PHE A 12 -5.30 -3.07 -10.45
CA PHE A 12 -5.15 -2.56 -11.81
C PHE A 12 -5.50 -3.66 -12.80
N LEU A 13 -6.54 -3.41 -13.60
CA LEU A 13 -7.00 -4.32 -14.64
C LEU A 13 -6.85 -3.67 -16.01
N THR A 14 -6.28 -4.39 -16.95
CA THR A 14 -6.21 -4.00 -18.36
C THR A 14 -6.68 -5.15 -19.23
N ALA A 15 -7.45 -4.82 -20.26
CA ALA A 15 -7.82 -5.77 -21.29
C ALA A 15 -7.93 -5.04 -22.63
N SER A 16 -7.64 -5.74 -23.71
CA SER A 16 -7.97 -5.33 -25.08
C SER A 16 -9.12 -6.20 -25.58
N GLY A 17 -9.94 -5.65 -26.49
CA GLY A 17 -11.03 -6.39 -27.11
C GLY A 17 -12.23 -6.64 -26.21
N TYR A 18 -12.44 -5.84 -25.17
CA TYR A 18 -13.68 -5.90 -24.40
C TYR A 18 -14.88 -5.53 -25.29
N SER A 19 -15.81 -6.47 -25.43
CA SER A 19 -17.00 -6.29 -26.25
C SER A 19 -18.07 -5.51 -25.45
N ALA A 20 -18.08 -4.20 -25.59
CA ALA A 20 -19.13 -3.37 -25.00
C ALA A 20 -20.39 -3.44 -25.88
N THR A 21 -21.47 -3.97 -25.34
CA THR A 21 -22.78 -4.00 -25.99
C THR A 21 -23.59 -2.76 -25.62
N ILE A 22 -24.61 -2.42 -26.43
CA ILE A 22 -25.51 -1.28 -26.15
C ILE A 22 -26.43 -1.65 -24.98
N GLN A 23 -26.09 -1.18 -23.78
CA GLN A 23 -26.85 -1.39 -22.54
C GLN A 23 -26.44 -0.37 -21.48
N SER A 24 -27.12 -0.36 -20.34
CA SER A 24 -26.71 0.44 -19.17
C SER A 24 -25.52 -0.21 -18.46
N TYR A 25 -24.58 0.61 -18.04
CA TYR A 25 -23.45 0.22 -17.21
C TYR A 25 -23.45 1.07 -15.93
N THR A 26 -23.48 0.41 -14.78
CA THR A 26 -23.27 1.10 -13.50
C THR A 26 -21.77 1.17 -13.22
N ILE A 27 -21.23 2.38 -13.13
CA ILE A 27 -19.84 2.64 -12.81
C ILE A 27 -19.76 3.05 -11.34
N THR A 28 -18.96 2.33 -10.56
CA THR A 28 -18.64 2.69 -9.17
C THR A 28 -17.16 3.01 -9.06
N VAL A 29 -16.85 4.17 -8.49
CA VAL A 29 -15.48 4.52 -8.10
C VAL A 29 -15.35 4.25 -6.61
N GLY A 30 -14.47 3.32 -6.23
CA GLY A 30 -14.25 2.95 -4.84
C GLY A 30 -13.71 4.13 -4.03
N ALA A 31 -14.19 4.28 -2.80
CA ALA A 31 -13.67 5.29 -1.89
C ALA A 31 -12.21 4.98 -1.50
N GLY A 32 -11.38 6.01 -1.40
CA GLY A 32 -10.06 5.86 -0.79
C GLY A 32 -10.17 5.48 0.69
N ALA A 33 -9.16 4.79 1.21
CA ALA A 33 -9.11 4.46 2.63
C ALA A 33 -9.03 5.73 3.49
N ILE A 34 -9.82 5.78 4.55
CA ILE A 34 -9.72 6.85 5.55
C ILE A 34 -8.46 6.59 6.37
N ALA A 35 -7.62 7.62 6.54
CA ALA A 35 -6.44 7.52 7.39
C ALA A 35 -6.85 7.13 8.82
N ARG A 36 -6.16 6.14 9.39
CA ARG A 36 -6.39 5.76 10.79
C ARG A 36 -5.47 6.55 11.70
N GLY A 37 -6.06 7.27 12.62
CA GLY A 37 -5.32 7.84 13.75
C GLY A 37 -4.98 6.75 14.78
N GLY A 38 -3.75 6.79 15.33
CA GLY A 38 -3.30 5.84 16.35
C GLY A 38 -2.19 4.90 15.88
N THR A 39 -1.52 4.28 16.85
CA THR A 39 -0.19 3.69 16.68
C THR A 39 -0.15 2.16 16.68
N SER A 40 -1.27 1.46 16.87
CA SER A 40 -1.25 0.02 17.14
C SER A 40 -2.32 -0.81 16.43
N GLY A 41 -2.95 -0.32 15.38
CA GLY A 41 -3.96 -1.08 14.66
C GLY A 41 -3.71 -1.15 13.16
N VAL A 42 -4.20 -2.20 12.51
CA VAL A 42 -4.23 -2.30 11.05
C VAL A 42 -4.95 -1.08 10.47
N GLY A 43 -4.43 -0.50 9.41
CA GLY A 43 -5.08 0.61 8.69
C GLY A 43 -6.44 0.22 8.10
N ASN A 44 -7.01 1.09 7.29
CA ASN A 44 -8.22 0.78 6.53
C ASN A 44 -7.87 0.40 5.08
N SER A 45 -8.62 -0.53 4.50
CA SER A 45 -8.52 -0.88 3.09
C SER A 45 -9.33 0.09 2.23
N GLY A 46 -8.94 0.27 0.98
CA GLY A 46 -9.72 1.02 0.00
C GLY A 46 -10.99 0.26 -0.45
N GLY A 47 -11.97 0.99 -0.97
CA GLY A 47 -13.17 0.42 -1.59
C GLY A 47 -12.89 -0.12 -3.00
N ASN A 48 -13.71 -1.05 -3.46
CA ASN A 48 -13.64 -1.59 -4.81
C ASN A 48 -14.21 -0.60 -5.83
N SER A 49 -13.58 -0.51 -7.00
CA SER A 49 -14.16 0.12 -8.19
C SER A 49 -14.77 -0.94 -9.10
N SER A 50 -15.84 -0.62 -9.81
CA SER A 50 -16.48 -1.62 -10.67
C SER A 50 -17.17 -1.02 -11.88
N ILE A 51 -17.27 -1.85 -12.92
CA ILE A 51 -18.16 -1.66 -14.08
C ILE A 51 -19.13 -2.84 -14.09
N VAL A 52 -20.41 -2.55 -13.87
CA VAL A 52 -21.47 -3.57 -13.80
C VAL A 52 -22.44 -3.32 -14.96
N PRO A 53 -22.41 -4.18 -15.99
CA PRO A 53 -23.40 -4.12 -17.08
C PRO A 53 -24.76 -4.61 -16.60
N ALA A 54 -25.85 -4.14 -17.22
CA ALA A 54 -27.20 -4.61 -16.94
C ALA A 54 -27.33 -6.13 -17.22
N SER A 55 -26.55 -6.66 -18.17
CA SER A 55 -26.46 -8.08 -18.50
C SER A 55 -25.01 -8.42 -18.87
N GLY A 56 -24.49 -9.52 -18.30
CA GLY A 56 -23.12 -9.98 -18.53
C GLY A 56 -22.24 -9.96 -17.30
N THR A 57 -20.93 -10.05 -17.50
CA THR A 57 -19.95 -10.17 -16.42
C THR A 57 -19.47 -8.81 -15.94
N SER A 58 -19.53 -8.59 -14.63
CA SER A 58 -18.98 -7.40 -13.98
C SER A 58 -17.45 -7.41 -13.98
N ILE A 59 -16.84 -6.24 -14.13
CA ILE A 59 -15.42 -6.01 -13.93
C ILE A 59 -15.25 -5.32 -12.60
N ILE A 60 -14.42 -5.91 -11.70
CA ILE A 60 -14.22 -5.37 -10.35
C ILE A 60 -12.71 -5.23 -10.10
N ALA A 61 -12.25 -4.01 -9.89
CA ALA A 61 -10.94 -3.71 -9.36
C ALA A 61 -11.01 -3.62 -7.84
N ILE A 62 -10.32 -4.52 -7.15
CA ILE A 62 -10.30 -4.63 -5.69
C ILE A 62 -9.56 -3.45 -5.08
N GLY A 63 -10.07 -2.89 -4.01
CA GLY A 63 -9.40 -1.81 -3.27
C GLY A 63 -8.05 -2.25 -2.71
N GLY A 64 -7.16 -1.32 -2.46
CA GLY A 64 -5.85 -1.60 -1.88
C GLY A 64 -5.94 -2.13 -0.45
N GLY A 65 -5.07 -3.04 -0.09
CA GLY A 65 -4.97 -3.60 1.26
C GLY A 65 -4.40 -2.60 2.27
N ALA A 66 -4.82 -2.69 3.52
CA ALA A 66 -4.34 -1.85 4.61
C ALA A 66 -2.93 -2.27 5.06
N GLY A 67 -2.11 -1.31 5.44
CA GLY A 67 -0.83 -1.54 6.11
C GLY A 67 -1.02 -2.02 7.56
N GLY A 68 -0.12 -2.87 8.04
CA GLY A 68 -0.11 -3.39 9.40
C GLY A 68 0.35 -2.33 10.42
N GLY A 69 -0.27 -2.28 11.58
CA GLY A 69 0.12 -1.42 12.70
C GLY A 69 0.95 -2.15 13.76
N ALA A 70 0.58 -3.36 14.14
CA ALA A 70 1.32 -4.27 15.02
C ALA A 70 1.10 -5.71 14.55
N SER A 71 0.97 -5.93 13.23
CA SER A 71 0.60 -7.20 12.61
C SER A 71 0.97 -7.19 11.12
N ALA A 72 0.65 -8.24 10.40
CA ALA A 72 0.57 -8.24 8.95
C ALA A 72 -0.41 -7.15 8.44
N GLY A 73 -0.19 -6.67 7.24
CA GLY A 73 -1.19 -5.90 6.49
C GLY A 73 -2.38 -6.76 6.09
N THR A 74 -3.32 -6.20 5.34
CA THR A 74 -4.46 -6.95 4.77
C THR A 74 -4.30 -7.17 3.28
N THR A 75 -5.00 -8.21 2.78
CA THR A 75 -5.11 -8.44 1.34
C THR A 75 -5.88 -7.31 0.67
N GLY A 76 -5.65 -7.13 -0.62
CA GLY A 76 -6.32 -6.12 -1.45
C GLY A 76 -6.05 -6.36 -2.93
N GLY A 77 -6.31 -5.38 -3.78
CA GLY A 77 -5.85 -5.37 -5.16
C GLY A 77 -4.35 -5.64 -5.18
N SER A 78 -3.60 -4.80 -4.46
CA SER A 78 -2.27 -5.13 -3.94
C SER A 78 -2.32 -5.21 -2.41
N GLY A 79 -1.50 -6.07 -1.82
CA GLY A 79 -1.45 -6.30 -0.39
C GLY A 79 -0.75 -5.17 0.37
N GLY A 80 -1.19 -4.88 1.59
CA GLY A 80 -0.51 -3.96 2.49
C GLY A 80 0.78 -4.57 3.04
N GLY A 81 1.75 -3.73 3.35
CA GLY A 81 2.99 -4.12 4.02
C GLY A 81 2.76 -4.48 5.49
N ALA A 82 3.58 -5.35 6.03
CA ALA A 82 3.55 -5.69 7.44
C ALA A 82 4.19 -4.58 8.30
N SER A 83 3.81 -4.52 9.56
CA SER A 83 4.51 -3.72 10.55
C SER A 83 5.88 -4.34 10.90
N TYR A 84 6.59 -3.67 11.80
CA TYR A 84 7.79 -4.23 12.43
C TYR A 84 7.52 -5.65 12.98
N GLY A 85 8.60 -6.41 13.20
CA GLY A 85 8.51 -7.79 13.70
C GLY A 85 8.43 -8.83 12.57
N THR A 86 8.22 -10.08 12.92
CA THR A 86 8.22 -11.21 11.99
C THR A 86 6.84 -11.49 11.39
N HIS A 87 6.17 -10.45 10.90
CA HIS A 87 4.86 -10.59 10.28
C HIS A 87 4.96 -10.90 8.80
N SER A 88 4.10 -11.80 8.32
CA SER A 88 4.05 -12.20 6.91
C SER A 88 3.56 -11.07 6.01
N ALA A 89 3.99 -11.09 4.75
CA ALA A 89 3.46 -10.25 3.70
C ALA A 89 1.95 -10.50 3.49
N ALA A 90 1.18 -9.45 3.27
CA ALA A 90 -0.22 -9.59 2.84
C ALA A 90 -0.28 -9.80 1.33
N ALA A 91 -1.13 -10.72 0.87
CA ALA A 91 -1.24 -11.04 -0.56
C ALA A 91 -1.95 -9.94 -1.35
N GLY A 92 -1.55 -9.76 -2.61
CA GLY A 92 -2.35 -9.08 -3.63
C GLY A 92 -3.34 -10.04 -4.30
N THR A 93 -4.34 -9.50 -4.97
CA THR A 93 -5.26 -10.26 -5.81
C THR A 93 -4.58 -10.64 -7.13
N VAL A 94 -4.56 -11.92 -7.45
CA VAL A 94 -3.96 -12.42 -8.70
C VAL A 94 -4.54 -11.70 -9.90
N GLY A 95 -3.69 -11.22 -10.80
CA GLY A 95 -4.07 -10.48 -12.00
C GLY A 95 -4.48 -9.01 -11.75
N GLN A 96 -4.42 -8.52 -10.50
CA GLN A 96 -4.75 -7.14 -10.17
C GLN A 96 -3.62 -6.38 -9.46
N GLY A 97 -2.73 -7.08 -8.75
CA GLY A 97 -1.61 -6.48 -8.06
C GLY A 97 -0.75 -7.50 -7.32
N ASN A 98 0.21 -7.01 -6.55
CA ASN A 98 1.23 -7.84 -5.91
C ASN A 98 1.13 -7.78 -4.37
N ALA A 99 1.80 -8.71 -3.70
CA ALA A 99 1.88 -8.74 -2.25
C ALA A 99 2.60 -7.51 -1.69
N GLY A 100 2.29 -7.14 -0.46
CA GLY A 100 3.11 -6.24 0.35
C GLY A 100 4.42 -6.89 0.77
N GLY A 101 5.28 -6.13 1.42
CA GLY A 101 6.51 -6.64 2.04
C GLY A 101 6.23 -7.32 3.39
N ALA A 102 7.04 -8.31 3.74
CA ALA A 102 7.03 -8.92 5.06
C ALA A 102 7.81 -8.04 6.07
N GLY A 103 7.37 -8.03 7.32
CA GLY A 103 8.14 -7.46 8.43
C GLY A 103 9.34 -8.33 8.74
N GLY A 104 10.49 -7.74 8.99
CA GLY A 104 11.74 -8.49 9.19
C GLY A 104 12.53 -8.04 10.41
N GLY A 105 12.07 -7.08 11.18
CA GLY A 105 12.88 -6.47 12.21
C GLY A 105 12.32 -6.57 13.63
N ASN A 106 13.15 -7.11 14.53
CA ASN A 106 13.08 -6.87 15.95
C ASN A 106 14.16 -5.85 16.30
N GLN A 107 14.21 -5.41 17.58
CA GLN A 107 15.20 -4.44 18.07
C GLN A 107 16.58 -4.56 17.40
N PRO A 108 17.27 -3.43 17.23
CA PRO A 108 16.90 -2.07 17.65
C PRO A 108 16.07 -1.28 16.60
N TYR A 109 15.64 -1.91 15.52
CA TYR A 109 15.11 -1.23 14.32
C TYR A 109 13.66 -1.61 14.07
N TRP A 110 12.77 -0.74 14.40
CA TRP A 110 11.32 -0.90 14.35
C TRP A 110 10.72 -0.41 13.03
N ALA A 111 11.21 -0.89 11.89
CA ALA A 111 10.72 -0.47 10.57
C ALA A 111 9.63 -1.41 10.04
N GLY A 112 8.58 -0.82 9.46
CA GLY A 112 7.56 -1.53 8.70
C GLY A 112 8.01 -1.86 7.28
N ALA A 113 7.23 -2.62 6.56
CA ALA A 113 7.46 -3.03 5.17
C ALA A 113 6.61 -2.21 4.19
N GLY A 114 7.06 -2.06 2.97
CA GLY A 114 6.35 -1.34 1.92
C GLY A 114 5.09 -2.07 1.44
N GLY A 115 4.07 -1.33 1.02
CA GLY A 115 2.88 -1.89 0.37
C GLY A 115 3.18 -2.39 -1.05
N GLY A 116 2.44 -3.37 -1.52
CA GLY A 116 2.51 -3.84 -2.91
C GLY A 116 1.98 -2.81 -3.90
N GLY A 117 2.51 -2.79 -5.09
CA GLY A 117 2.03 -2.02 -6.24
C GLY A 117 1.51 -2.92 -7.36
N ALA A 118 0.90 -2.34 -8.39
CA ALA A 118 0.45 -3.12 -9.54
C ALA A 118 1.62 -3.75 -10.31
N GLY A 119 2.79 -3.11 -10.33
CA GLY A 119 3.97 -3.56 -11.08
C GLY A 119 4.87 -4.53 -10.35
N ALA A 120 4.91 -4.54 -9.00
CA ALA A 120 5.77 -5.44 -8.23
C ALA A 120 5.37 -5.53 -6.74
N VAL A 121 5.97 -6.49 -6.04
CA VAL A 121 5.80 -6.71 -4.59
C VAL A 121 6.36 -5.56 -3.76
N GLY A 122 5.80 -5.33 -2.58
CA GLY A 122 6.33 -4.37 -1.62
C GLY A 122 7.68 -4.83 -1.06
N THR A 123 8.53 -3.87 -0.66
CA THR A 123 9.84 -4.19 -0.09
C THR A 123 9.71 -4.76 1.31
N THR A 124 10.42 -5.85 1.55
CA THR A 124 10.53 -6.48 2.88
C THR A 124 11.60 -5.77 3.71
N THR A 125 11.35 -5.60 5.02
CA THR A 125 12.39 -5.12 5.94
C THR A 125 13.43 -6.22 6.22
N SER A 126 14.72 -5.84 6.26
CA SER A 126 15.82 -6.74 6.61
C SER A 126 16.34 -6.41 8.01
N THR A 127 16.59 -7.45 8.82
CA THR A 127 17.17 -7.32 10.18
C THR A 127 18.67 -7.12 10.18
N THR A 128 19.36 -7.35 9.06
CA THR A 128 20.81 -7.50 9.02
C THR A 128 21.55 -6.31 8.39
N ASP A 129 20.83 -5.36 7.82
CA ASP A 129 21.47 -4.24 7.10
C ASP A 129 21.19 -2.91 7.78
N SER A 130 22.22 -2.39 8.47
CA SER A 130 22.19 -1.11 9.18
C SER A 130 22.04 0.11 8.27
N THR A 131 22.14 -0.05 6.97
CA THR A 131 22.01 1.02 5.98
C THR A 131 20.67 1.05 5.27
N ASN A 132 19.88 -0.02 5.40
CA ASN A 132 18.60 -0.21 4.67
C ASN A 132 17.39 -0.36 5.60
N TYR A 133 17.33 0.39 6.70
CA TYR A 133 16.24 0.33 7.69
C TYR A 133 14.90 0.85 7.18
N TYR A 134 14.90 1.52 6.07
CA TYR A 134 13.75 2.25 5.53
C TYR A 134 13.44 1.70 4.16
N ARG A 135 12.27 1.07 4.06
CA ARG A 135 11.88 0.46 2.80
C ARG A 135 10.78 1.26 2.14
N ASP A 136 11.15 1.75 0.99
CA ASP A 136 10.24 2.38 0.07
C ASP A 136 9.08 1.44 -0.23
N GLY A 137 7.89 2.00 -0.35
CA GLY A 137 6.82 1.36 -1.07
C GLY A 137 7.34 1.01 -2.45
N ASN A 138 6.87 -0.08 -3.04
CA ASN A 138 7.38 -0.46 -4.34
C ASN A 138 7.28 0.69 -5.34
N THR A 139 8.41 1.02 -5.95
CA THR A 139 8.52 2.05 -6.98
C THR A 139 7.82 1.69 -8.28
N SER A 140 7.31 0.47 -8.41
CA SER A 140 6.62 0.00 -9.61
C SER A 140 5.14 0.33 -9.57
N GLY A 141 4.77 1.50 -10.01
CA GLY A 141 3.46 1.72 -10.59
C GLY A 141 3.36 0.96 -11.93
N THR A 142 2.17 0.77 -12.44
CA THR A 142 1.98 0.33 -13.83
C THR A 142 1.80 1.55 -14.72
N THR A 143 2.25 1.45 -15.94
CA THR A 143 2.11 2.52 -16.95
C THR A 143 0.93 2.23 -17.86
N ALA A 144 0.00 3.17 -17.96
CA ALA A 144 -1.04 3.16 -18.96
C ALA A 144 -0.88 4.41 -19.85
N GLY A 145 -0.32 4.23 -21.01
CA GLY A 145 0.07 5.34 -21.88
C GLY A 145 1.20 6.16 -21.26
N ILE A 146 0.98 7.46 -21.03
CA ILE A 146 1.94 8.38 -20.42
C ILE A 146 1.76 8.53 -18.90
N HIS A 147 0.79 7.84 -18.31
CA HIS A 147 0.47 7.92 -16.87
C HIS A 147 0.90 6.67 -16.13
N ILE A 148 1.37 6.86 -14.90
CA ILE A 148 1.75 5.77 -13.99
C ILE A 148 0.74 5.75 -12.84
N PHE A 149 0.15 4.57 -12.56
CA PHE A 149 -0.89 4.37 -11.55
C PHE A 149 -0.53 3.25 -10.58
N ALA A 150 -1.28 3.18 -9.47
CA ALA A 150 -1.29 2.06 -8.53
C ALA A 150 0.07 1.75 -7.89
N GLY A 151 0.77 2.79 -7.42
CA GLY A 151 1.99 2.65 -6.62
C GLY A 151 1.69 2.26 -5.16
N GLY A 152 2.48 1.36 -4.56
CA GLY A 152 2.35 1.00 -3.14
C GLY A 152 2.79 2.12 -2.20
N GLY A 153 2.27 2.14 -0.97
CA GLY A 153 2.68 3.09 0.06
C GLY A 153 4.03 2.76 0.69
N GLY A 154 4.78 3.78 1.09
CA GLY A 154 6.04 3.64 1.84
C GLY A 154 5.80 3.20 3.29
N ALA A 155 6.77 2.50 3.87
CA ALA A 155 6.71 2.05 5.27
C ALA A 155 7.03 3.17 6.25
N GLY A 156 6.51 3.08 7.48
CA GLY A 156 6.97 3.90 8.60
C GLY A 156 8.24 3.34 9.23
N GLY A 157 9.13 4.21 9.68
CA GLY A 157 10.39 3.85 10.33
C GLY A 157 10.59 4.51 11.68
N ASP A 158 11.58 4.07 12.45
CA ASP A 158 11.89 4.65 13.77
C ASP A 158 12.75 5.92 13.66
N SER A 159 13.90 5.86 13.01
CA SER A 159 14.79 7.02 12.81
C SER A 159 15.54 6.90 11.50
N GLY A 160 15.84 7.99 10.81
CA GLY A 160 16.65 8.00 9.59
C GLY A 160 15.96 8.58 8.34
N ILE A 161 16.07 7.91 7.21
CA ILE A 161 15.60 8.38 5.90
C ILE A 161 14.10 8.09 5.74
N GLU A 162 13.38 8.96 5.07
CA GLU A 162 11.97 8.75 4.73
C GLU A 162 11.79 7.61 3.73
N SER A 163 10.78 6.80 3.95
CA SER A 163 10.33 5.84 2.96
C SER A 163 9.43 6.51 1.94
N VAL A 164 9.82 6.52 0.69
CA VAL A 164 8.98 7.08 -0.39
C VAL A 164 7.89 6.09 -0.78
N GLY A 165 6.77 6.61 -1.26
CA GLY A 165 5.75 5.80 -1.92
C GLY A 165 6.16 5.43 -3.35
N GLY A 166 5.58 4.37 -3.87
CA GLY A 166 5.78 3.92 -5.25
C GLY A 166 5.29 4.94 -6.26
N LEU A 167 5.95 4.98 -7.42
CA LEU A 167 5.45 5.73 -8.58
C LEU A 167 4.01 5.28 -8.91
N GLY A 168 3.18 6.20 -9.33
CA GLY A 168 1.75 5.93 -9.52
C GLY A 168 0.89 6.30 -8.31
N GLY A 169 1.37 7.22 -7.48
CA GLY A 169 0.60 7.88 -6.44
C GLY A 169 0.68 7.23 -5.06
N GLY A 170 1.68 6.40 -4.79
CA GLY A 170 1.93 5.89 -3.44
C GLY A 170 2.26 7.01 -2.44
N GLY A 171 1.68 6.94 -1.25
CA GLY A 171 1.95 7.86 -0.15
C GLY A 171 3.28 7.56 0.54
N ARG A 172 3.92 8.57 1.07
CA ARG A 172 5.17 8.49 1.82
C ARG A 172 4.93 7.99 3.25
N GLY A 173 5.80 7.12 3.75
CA GLY A 173 5.81 6.73 5.15
C GLY A 173 6.39 7.81 6.06
N SER A 174 6.04 7.81 7.33
CA SER A 174 6.58 8.78 8.29
C SER A 174 7.91 8.30 8.87
N ARG A 175 8.72 9.28 9.23
CA ARG A 175 9.94 9.10 10.00
C ARG A 175 9.64 9.22 11.50
N GLY A 176 10.15 8.30 12.31
CA GLY A 176 10.12 8.43 13.77
C GLY A 176 11.02 9.54 14.32
N GLY A 177 10.93 9.85 15.59
CA GLY A 177 11.77 10.87 16.24
C GLY A 177 11.40 12.33 15.89
N GLY A 178 10.13 12.62 15.59
CA GLY A 178 9.66 14.00 15.31
C GLY A 178 9.89 14.44 13.85
N GLY A 179 10.16 13.50 12.94
CA GLY A 179 10.31 13.77 11.52
C GLY A 179 8.99 13.98 10.76
N GLN A 180 9.04 13.80 9.45
CA GLN A 180 7.90 14.03 8.56
C GLN A 180 6.70 13.11 8.83
N SER A 181 5.51 13.63 8.67
CA SER A 181 4.28 12.86 8.75
C SER A 181 4.12 11.96 7.52
N PHE A 182 3.46 10.80 7.70
CA PHE A 182 3.04 9.99 6.57
C PHE A 182 2.04 10.74 5.68
N THR A 183 1.94 10.35 4.43
CA THR A 183 0.97 10.93 3.49
C THR A 183 0.01 9.88 2.98
N SER A 184 -1.20 10.31 2.66
CA SER A 184 -2.15 9.47 1.91
C SER A 184 -1.61 9.17 0.49
N GLY A 185 -2.10 8.14 -0.14
CA GLY A 185 -1.94 7.97 -1.58
C GLY A 185 -2.56 9.15 -2.34
N THR A 186 -2.02 9.44 -3.51
CA THR A 186 -2.55 10.49 -4.38
C THR A 186 -3.96 10.13 -4.84
N ALA A 187 -4.89 11.05 -4.72
CA ALA A 187 -6.27 10.83 -5.13
C ALA A 187 -6.35 10.47 -6.62
N ASN A 188 -7.28 9.60 -6.98
CA ASN A 188 -7.57 9.16 -8.35
C ASN A 188 -6.45 8.39 -9.06
N THR A 189 -5.42 7.93 -8.34
CA THR A 189 -4.32 7.13 -8.91
C THR A 189 -4.38 5.66 -8.50
N GLY A 190 -5.20 5.32 -7.52
CA GLY A 190 -5.22 3.98 -6.92
C GLY A 190 -4.00 3.69 -6.02
N GLY A 191 -3.23 4.74 -5.65
CA GLY A 191 -2.03 4.60 -4.82
C GLY A 191 -2.34 4.25 -3.36
N GLY A 192 -1.52 3.43 -2.73
CA GLY A 192 -1.59 3.08 -1.32
C GLY A 192 -1.08 4.20 -0.40
N GLY A 193 -1.62 4.33 0.80
CA GLY A 193 -1.17 5.29 1.80
C GLY A 193 0.13 4.86 2.51
N GLY A 194 0.91 5.82 2.97
CA GLY A 194 2.14 5.58 3.73
C GLY A 194 1.89 5.08 5.15
N GLY A 195 2.82 4.31 5.68
CA GLY A 195 2.81 3.80 7.06
C GLY A 195 3.27 4.83 8.08
N ASN A 196 2.79 4.68 9.31
CA ASN A 196 3.19 5.53 10.43
C ASN A 196 4.54 5.07 11.01
N GLY A 197 5.44 6.00 11.31
CA GLY A 197 6.70 5.73 12.00
C GLY A 197 6.57 5.75 13.52
N ALA A 198 7.61 5.28 14.20
CA ALA A 198 7.69 5.36 15.65
C ALA A 198 7.77 6.81 16.13
N VAL A 199 6.89 7.18 17.06
CA VAL A 199 7.03 8.44 17.81
C VAL A 199 7.79 8.09 19.07
N THR A 200 9.05 8.47 19.20
CA THR A 200 9.69 8.49 20.52
C THR A 200 8.92 9.49 21.38
N ALA A 201 8.24 8.98 22.41
CA ALA A 201 7.72 9.89 23.43
C ALA A 201 8.93 10.65 23.95
N GLY A 202 8.93 11.96 23.76
CA GLY A 202 9.95 12.82 24.33
C GLY A 202 9.97 12.62 25.84
N SER A 203 11.14 12.30 26.37
CA SER A 203 11.47 12.34 27.79
C SER A 203 11.46 13.78 28.28
#